data_fa4f92c73170a55b1db5c1bfd392a303
#
_entry.id   fa4f92c73170a55b1db5c1bfd392a303
#
_cell.length_a   1.000
_cell.length_b   1.000
_cell.length_c   1.000
_cell.angle_alpha   90.00
_cell.angle_beta   90.00
_cell.angle_gamma   90.00
#
_symmetry.space_group_name_H-M   'P 1'
#
loop_
_entity.id
_entity.type
_entity.pdbx_description
1 polymer ?
#
loop_
_entity_poly.entity_id
_entity_poly.type
_entity_poly.pdbx_seq_one_letter_code
_entity_poly.pdbx_strand_id
1 'polypeptide(L)'
;MLFVDEFNKKARDVLAGLKEKPENYWLQRGEKAALELFHDMAKRVPAYRDFLKKNGFDARTVNTIDDFKRVPIADKENYLLAYPLEDLCWDGKFASERWTIASTSGSTGEPFYFPRTRFQDEQFALTAELVFLDYFGIDKKSTLFIDCFALGVWIGGMFSYQAAKYLSD
;
A
#
# COMPACT_ATOMS: atom_id res chain seq x y z
N MET A 1 -7.14 6.23 -7.12
CA MET A 1 -5.97 6.24 -6.20
C MET A 1 -6.21 7.25 -5.11
N LEU A 2 -6.50 6.81 -3.91
CA LEU A 2 -7.21 7.58 -2.86
C LEU A 2 -6.46 8.76 -2.26
N PHE A 3 -5.17 8.77 -2.32
CA PHE A 3 -4.33 9.74 -1.62
C PHE A 3 -3.43 10.58 -2.53
N VAL A 4 -3.57 10.46 -3.86
CA VAL A 4 -2.73 11.22 -4.79
C VAL A 4 -2.93 12.73 -4.62
N ASP A 5 -4.18 13.16 -4.39
CA ASP A 5 -4.48 14.60 -4.21
C ASP A 5 -3.98 15.15 -2.87
N GLU A 6 -3.68 14.29 -1.90
CA GLU A 6 -3.20 14.67 -0.58
C GLU A 6 -1.68 14.69 -0.49
N PHE A 7 -0.98 14.02 -1.41
CA PHE A 7 0.49 14.00 -1.47
C PHE A 7 1.12 15.34 -1.71
N ASN A 8 0.41 16.24 -2.39
CA ASN A 8 0.89 17.59 -2.65
C ASN A 8 0.57 18.58 -1.50
N LYS A 9 -0.08 18.10 -0.43
CA LYS A 9 -0.43 18.89 0.74
C LYS A 9 0.60 18.67 1.83
N LYS A 10 0.79 19.69 2.67
CA LYS A 10 1.58 19.53 3.89
C LYS A 10 0.87 18.56 4.83
N ALA A 11 1.62 17.71 5.54
CA ALA A 11 1.07 16.73 6.46
C ALA A 11 0.08 17.32 7.48
N ARG A 12 0.32 18.54 7.96
CA ARG A 12 -0.60 19.26 8.87
C ARG A 12 -1.96 19.54 8.26
N ASP A 13 -2.01 19.91 6.98
CA ASP A 13 -3.28 20.19 6.29
C ASP A 13 -4.06 18.89 6.07
N VAL A 14 -3.35 17.79 5.77
CA VAL A 14 -3.94 16.46 5.69
C VAL A 14 -4.51 16.04 7.04
N LEU A 15 -3.74 16.22 8.12
CA LEU A 15 -4.15 15.87 9.49
C LEU A 15 -5.39 16.68 9.94
N ALA A 16 -5.44 17.97 9.64
CA ALA A 16 -6.62 18.80 9.90
C ALA A 16 -7.84 18.26 9.16
N GLY A 17 -7.71 17.97 7.87
CA GLY A 17 -8.80 17.39 7.08
C GLY A 17 -9.27 16.02 7.57
N LEU A 18 -8.36 15.19 8.09
CA LEU A 18 -8.70 13.90 8.69
C LEU A 18 -9.58 14.06 9.94
N LYS A 19 -9.33 15.09 10.75
CA LYS A 19 -10.09 15.37 11.99
C LYS A 19 -11.42 16.08 11.76
N GLU A 20 -11.54 16.86 10.68
CA GLU A 20 -12.75 17.64 10.38
C GLU A 20 -13.88 16.81 9.77
N LYS A 21 -13.55 15.75 9.05
CA LYS A 21 -14.56 14.95 8.33
C LYS A 21 -15.18 13.89 9.22
N PRO A 22 -16.51 13.69 9.12
CA PRO A 22 -17.20 12.65 9.89
C PRO A 22 -16.83 11.25 9.42
N GLU A 23 -17.00 10.25 10.28
CA GLU A 23 -16.71 8.84 10.00
C GLU A 23 -17.32 8.36 8.69
N ASN A 24 -18.59 8.66 8.45
CA ASN A 24 -19.30 8.24 7.24
C ASN A 24 -18.64 8.74 5.94
N TYR A 25 -18.01 9.92 5.96
CA TYR A 25 -17.23 10.41 4.82
C TYR A 25 -16.06 9.48 4.51
N TRP A 26 -15.34 9.01 5.54
CA TRP A 26 -14.20 8.13 5.36
C TRP A 26 -14.60 6.73 4.94
N LEU A 27 -15.70 6.21 5.49
CA LEU A 27 -16.26 4.92 5.09
C LEU A 27 -16.62 4.92 3.61
N GLN A 28 -17.42 5.87 3.15
CA GLN A 28 -17.81 5.99 1.73
C GLN A 28 -16.61 6.17 0.81
N ARG A 29 -15.64 6.97 1.23
CA ARG A 29 -14.41 7.17 0.46
C ARG A 29 -13.59 5.88 0.37
N GLY A 30 -13.48 5.14 1.48
CA GLY A 30 -12.81 3.85 1.53
C GLY A 30 -13.46 2.80 0.62
N GLU A 31 -14.79 2.68 0.69
CA GLU A 31 -15.56 1.77 -0.16
C GLU A 31 -15.38 2.08 -1.66
N LYS A 32 -15.53 3.35 -2.02
CA LYS A 32 -15.30 3.80 -3.40
C LYS A 32 -13.92 3.42 -3.90
N ALA A 33 -12.91 3.68 -3.10
CA ALA A 33 -11.54 3.38 -3.48
C ALA A 33 -11.22 1.90 -3.55
N ALA A 34 -11.80 1.09 -2.69
CA ALA A 34 -11.66 -0.36 -2.76
C ALA A 34 -12.21 -0.90 -4.08
N LEU A 35 -13.37 -0.40 -4.51
CA LEU A 35 -13.98 -0.78 -5.78
C LEU A 35 -13.15 -0.29 -6.99
N GLU A 36 -12.70 0.96 -6.98
CA GLU A 36 -11.83 1.49 -8.02
C GLU A 36 -10.54 0.68 -8.15
N LEU A 37 -9.87 0.39 -7.02
CA LEU A 37 -8.64 -0.41 -7.01
C LEU A 37 -8.91 -1.83 -7.54
N PHE A 38 -10.00 -2.46 -7.12
CA PHE A 38 -10.39 -3.78 -7.60
C PHE A 38 -10.54 -3.82 -9.13
N HIS A 39 -11.27 -2.88 -9.69
CA HIS A 39 -11.46 -2.82 -11.14
C HIS A 39 -10.17 -2.52 -11.90
N ASP A 40 -9.36 -1.63 -11.37
CA ASP A 40 -8.04 -1.34 -11.93
C ASP A 40 -7.14 -2.58 -11.90
N MET A 41 -7.10 -3.31 -10.79
CA MET A 41 -6.33 -4.56 -10.68
C MET A 41 -6.84 -5.62 -11.67
N ALA A 42 -8.15 -5.84 -11.71
CA ALA A 42 -8.76 -6.81 -12.63
C ALA A 42 -8.48 -6.48 -14.11
N LYS A 43 -8.32 -5.20 -14.44
CA LYS A 43 -8.01 -4.74 -15.80
C LYS A 43 -6.51 -4.79 -16.11
N ARG A 44 -5.66 -4.35 -15.16
CA ARG A 44 -4.27 -3.98 -15.43
C ARG A 44 -3.24 -4.98 -14.90
N VAL A 45 -3.59 -5.82 -13.92
CA VAL A 45 -2.66 -6.81 -13.37
C VAL A 45 -2.91 -8.17 -14.05
N PRO A 46 -1.99 -8.68 -14.89
CA PRO A 46 -2.18 -9.92 -15.64
C PRO A 46 -2.50 -11.11 -14.74
N ALA A 47 -1.75 -11.29 -13.65
CA ALA A 47 -1.97 -12.36 -12.67
C ALA A 47 -3.35 -12.29 -12.04
N TYR A 48 -3.83 -11.09 -11.68
CA TYR A 48 -5.13 -10.94 -11.01
C TYR A 48 -6.29 -11.25 -11.96
N ARG A 49 -6.18 -10.84 -13.21
CA ARG A 49 -7.15 -11.17 -14.26
C ARG A 49 -7.24 -12.68 -14.48
N ASP A 50 -6.11 -13.37 -14.57
CA ASP A 50 -6.06 -14.82 -14.71
C ASP A 50 -6.58 -15.54 -13.47
N PHE A 51 -6.22 -15.07 -12.27
CA PHE A 51 -6.72 -15.59 -11.00
C PHE A 51 -8.25 -15.53 -10.92
N LEU A 52 -8.86 -14.39 -11.22
CA LEU A 52 -10.32 -14.25 -11.24
C LEU A 52 -10.96 -15.21 -12.25
N LYS A 53 -10.38 -15.32 -13.45
CA LYS A 53 -10.85 -16.23 -14.49
C LYS A 53 -10.79 -17.70 -14.05
N LYS A 54 -9.68 -18.14 -13.45
CA LYS A 54 -9.50 -19.50 -12.92
C LYS A 54 -10.53 -19.85 -11.84
N ASN A 55 -10.93 -18.84 -11.05
CA ASN A 55 -11.98 -19.01 -10.04
C ASN A 55 -13.42 -18.81 -10.58
N GLY A 56 -13.60 -18.70 -11.89
CA GLY A 56 -14.92 -18.51 -12.52
C GLY A 56 -15.60 -17.19 -12.14
N PHE A 57 -14.83 -16.18 -11.74
CA PHE A 57 -15.34 -14.91 -11.22
C PHE A 57 -15.27 -13.80 -12.26
N ASP A 58 -16.41 -13.15 -12.51
CA ASP A 58 -16.51 -12.01 -13.43
C ASP A 58 -16.41 -10.68 -12.66
N ALA A 59 -15.29 -9.98 -12.81
CA ALA A 59 -15.06 -8.70 -12.16
C ALA A 59 -16.13 -7.62 -12.50
N ARG A 60 -16.80 -7.73 -13.63
CA ARG A 60 -17.86 -6.78 -14.05
C ARG A 60 -19.12 -6.85 -13.17
N THR A 61 -19.26 -7.92 -12.39
CA THR A 61 -20.41 -8.09 -11.47
C THR A 61 -20.23 -7.39 -10.13
N VAL A 62 -19.04 -6.83 -9.86
CA VAL A 62 -18.72 -6.13 -8.61
C VAL A 62 -19.01 -4.64 -8.77
N ASN A 63 -20.12 -4.19 -8.21
CA ASN A 63 -20.53 -2.78 -8.27
C ASN A 63 -20.68 -2.15 -6.87
N THR A 64 -20.77 -2.98 -5.85
CA THR A 64 -20.96 -2.58 -4.46
C THR A 64 -19.93 -3.26 -3.57
N ILE A 65 -19.79 -2.76 -2.33
CA ILE A 65 -18.90 -3.41 -1.35
C ILE A 65 -19.41 -4.81 -0.95
N ASP A 66 -20.70 -5.06 -1.03
CA ASP A 66 -21.26 -6.39 -0.79
C ASP A 66 -20.95 -7.36 -1.93
N ASP A 67 -20.90 -6.89 -3.17
CA ASP A 67 -20.40 -7.69 -4.27
C ASP A 67 -18.91 -8.01 -4.10
N PHE A 68 -18.12 -7.01 -3.64
CA PHE A 68 -16.69 -7.17 -3.40
C PHE A 68 -16.39 -8.28 -2.36
N LYS A 69 -17.23 -8.46 -1.37
CA LYS A 69 -17.09 -9.54 -0.36
C LYS A 69 -17.14 -10.95 -0.96
N ARG A 70 -17.65 -11.09 -2.19
CA ARG A 70 -17.74 -12.38 -2.92
C ARG A 70 -16.52 -12.67 -3.79
N VAL A 71 -15.59 -11.71 -3.89
CA VAL A 71 -14.36 -11.89 -4.67
C VAL A 71 -13.53 -13.02 -4.06
N PRO A 72 -12.98 -13.93 -4.88
CA PRO A 72 -12.10 -14.99 -4.39
C PRO A 72 -10.94 -14.44 -3.56
N ILE A 73 -10.65 -15.07 -2.42
CA ILE A 73 -9.56 -14.67 -1.55
C ILE A 73 -8.23 -15.05 -2.18
N ALA A 74 -7.39 -14.05 -2.42
CA ALA A 74 -6.02 -14.24 -2.85
C ALA A 74 -5.10 -14.31 -1.62
N ASP A 75 -4.23 -15.30 -1.58
CA ASP A 75 -3.23 -15.49 -0.53
C ASP A 75 -1.83 -15.69 -1.11
N LYS A 76 -0.87 -15.99 -0.24
CA LYS A 76 0.52 -16.17 -0.64
C LYS A 76 0.68 -17.35 -1.60
N GLU A 77 0.07 -18.48 -1.28
CA GLU A 77 0.21 -19.74 -2.01
C GLU A 77 -0.56 -19.73 -3.33
N ASN A 78 -1.83 -19.31 -3.28
CA ASN A 78 -2.71 -19.38 -4.45
C ASN A 78 -2.53 -18.23 -5.44
N TYR A 79 -1.84 -17.13 -5.00
CA TYR A 79 -1.68 -15.94 -5.81
C TYR A 79 -0.24 -15.46 -5.89
N LEU A 80 0.40 -15.06 -4.78
CA LEU A 80 1.72 -14.41 -4.84
C LEU A 80 2.82 -15.35 -5.35
N LEU A 81 2.83 -16.62 -4.92
CA LEU A 81 3.80 -17.63 -5.36
C LEU A 81 3.38 -18.36 -6.64
N ALA A 82 2.11 -18.25 -7.02
CA ALA A 82 1.56 -18.94 -8.18
C ALA A 82 1.84 -18.23 -9.52
N TYR A 83 2.31 -16.99 -9.49
CA TYR A 83 2.53 -16.18 -10.69
C TYR A 83 3.94 -15.57 -10.72
N PRO A 84 4.52 -15.37 -11.91
CA PRO A 84 5.75 -14.61 -12.08
C PRO A 84 5.60 -13.17 -11.53
N LEU A 85 6.69 -12.63 -10.97
CA LEU A 85 6.66 -11.30 -10.36
C LEU A 85 6.22 -10.20 -11.34
N GLU A 86 6.61 -10.29 -12.59
CA GLU A 86 6.20 -9.36 -13.63
C GLU A 86 4.69 -9.34 -13.85
N ASP A 87 4.02 -10.50 -13.81
CA ASP A 87 2.57 -10.60 -13.97
C ASP A 87 1.80 -10.04 -12.75
N LEU A 88 2.44 -9.96 -11.60
CA LEU A 88 1.90 -9.34 -10.38
C LEU A 88 2.00 -7.80 -10.43
N CYS A 89 2.73 -7.24 -11.40
CA CYS A 89 2.86 -5.80 -11.57
C CYS A 89 1.81 -5.21 -12.50
N TRP A 90 1.58 -3.90 -12.37
CA TRP A 90 0.70 -3.15 -13.28
C TRP A 90 1.13 -3.30 -14.73
N ASP A 91 0.19 -3.70 -15.58
CA ASP A 91 0.38 -3.90 -17.02
C ASP A 91 1.52 -4.90 -17.38
N GLY A 92 1.93 -5.75 -16.42
CA GLY A 92 3.07 -6.65 -16.59
C GLY A 92 4.43 -5.94 -16.72
N LYS A 93 4.53 -4.69 -16.25
CA LYS A 93 5.71 -3.83 -16.46
C LYS A 93 6.66 -3.85 -15.26
N PHE A 94 7.38 -4.93 -15.08
CA PHE A 94 8.42 -4.98 -14.04
C PHE A 94 9.73 -4.33 -14.48
N ALA A 95 10.21 -4.66 -15.67
CA ALA A 95 11.54 -4.24 -16.15
C ALA A 95 11.67 -2.75 -16.50
N SER A 96 10.56 -2.03 -16.67
CA SER A 96 10.56 -0.61 -17.06
C SER A 96 10.60 0.37 -15.90
N GLU A 97 10.52 -0.13 -14.67
CA GLU A 97 10.43 0.70 -13.46
C GLU A 97 11.70 0.61 -12.62
N ARG A 98 11.89 1.61 -11.76
CA ARG A 98 12.96 1.59 -10.74
C ARG A 98 12.35 1.17 -9.41
N TRP A 99 12.85 0.07 -8.86
CA TRP A 99 12.29 -0.54 -7.68
C TRP A 99 13.23 -0.45 -6.48
N THR A 100 12.66 -0.22 -5.30
CA THR A 100 13.22 -0.64 -4.03
C THR A 100 12.60 -2.00 -3.70
N ILE A 101 13.42 -3.03 -3.56
CA ILE A 101 12.93 -4.39 -3.29
C ILE A 101 13.17 -4.73 -1.83
N ALA A 102 12.10 -5.11 -1.14
CA ALA A 102 12.16 -5.62 0.23
C ALA A 102 11.61 -7.04 0.28
N SER A 103 12.03 -7.81 1.25
CA SER A 103 11.63 -9.20 1.42
C SER A 103 10.81 -9.41 2.70
N THR A 104 9.97 -10.44 2.70
CA THR A 104 9.36 -10.97 3.92
C THR A 104 10.37 -11.83 4.68
N SER A 105 10.13 -12.06 5.97
CA SER A 105 11.02 -12.88 6.82
C SER A 105 11.14 -14.35 6.38
N GLY A 106 10.21 -14.84 5.53
CA GLY A 106 10.21 -16.25 5.13
C GLY A 106 9.91 -17.23 6.27
N SER A 107 9.37 -16.77 7.39
CA SER A 107 9.08 -17.59 8.58
C SER A 107 8.17 -18.80 8.30
N THR A 108 7.41 -18.75 7.22
CA THR A 108 6.50 -19.82 6.76
C THR A 108 7.03 -20.57 5.53
N GLY A 109 8.29 -20.42 5.16
CA GLY A 109 8.90 -21.00 3.96
C GLY A 109 9.75 -20.02 3.20
N GLU A 110 9.60 -19.96 1.88
CA GLU A 110 10.37 -19.05 1.05
C GLU A 110 9.94 -17.58 1.24
N PRO A 111 10.91 -16.64 1.27
CA PRO A 111 10.61 -15.21 1.33
C PRO A 111 9.93 -14.75 0.03
N PHE A 112 9.00 -13.82 0.15
CA PHE A 112 8.44 -13.13 -1.00
C PHE A 112 9.07 -11.74 -1.12
N TYR A 113 9.33 -11.30 -2.35
CA TYR A 113 9.95 -10.03 -2.65
C TYR A 113 8.92 -9.00 -3.11
N PHE A 114 8.83 -7.87 -2.40
CA PHE A 114 7.94 -6.77 -2.72
C PHE A 114 8.69 -5.63 -3.42
N PRO A 115 8.50 -5.45 -4.73
CA PRO A 115 8.99 -4.27 -5.42
C PRO A 115 8.13 -3.06 -5.05
N ARG A 116 8.77 -1.94 -4.72
CA ARG A 116 8.12 -0.67 -4.43
C ARG A 116 8.71 0.43 -5.28
N THR A 117 7.86 1.32 -5.76
CA THR A 117 8.29 2.55 -6.39
C THR A 117 8.65 3.61 -5.35
N ARG A 118 9.41 4.62 -5.75
CA ARG A 118 9.68 5.81 -4.94
C ARG A 118 8.37 6.45 -4.43
N PHE A 119 7.35 6.49 -5.24
CA PHE A 119 6.05 7.03 -4.87
C PHE A 119 5.43 6.31 -3.67
N GLN A 120 5.54 4.98 -3.59
CA GLN A 120 5.03 4.22 -2.44
C GLN A 120 5.84 4.48 -1.17
N ASP A 121 7.16 4.65 -1.29
CA ASP A 121 8.01 5.02 -0.15
C ASP A 121 7.68 6.43 0.37
N GLU A 122 7.42 7.40 -0.51
CA GLU A 122 6.97 8.75 -0.15
C GLU A 122 5.57 8.72 0.51
N GLN A 123 4.66 7.86 0.06
CA GLN A 123 3.36 7.65 0.72
C GLN A 123 3.50 7.17 2.15
N PHE A 124 4.36 6.20 2.36
CA PHE A 124 4.61 5.68 3.69
C PHE A 124 5.23 6.76 4.61
N ALA A 125 6.18 7.53 4.08
CA ALA A 125 6.81 8.61 4.81
C ALA A 125 5.80 9.68 5.26
N LEU A 126 4.88 10.10 4.38
CA LEU A 126 3.78 11.01 4.76
C LEU A 126 2.89 10.40 5.84
N THR A 127 2.54 9.13 5.73
CA THR A 127 1.74 8.44 6.75
C THR A 127 2.45 8.42 8.10
N ALA A 128 3.77 8.16 8.11
CA ALA A 128 4.58 8.23 9.32
C ALA A 128 4.59 9.65 9.90
N GLU A 129 4.77 10.68 9.07
CA GLU A 129 4.73 12.09 9.50
C GLU A 129 3.41 12.43 10.19
N LEU A 130 2.26 12.02 9.62
CA LEU A 130 0.95 12.22 10.26
C LEU A 130 0.88 11.62 11.66
N VAL A 131 1.36 10.39 11.83
CA VAL A 131 1.41 9.71 13.14
C VAL A 131 2.33 10.44 14.11
N PHE A 132 3.52 10.83 13.67
CA PHE A 132 4.48 11.53 14.52
C PHE A 132 4.01 12.93 14.92
N LEU A 133 3.31 13.63 14.05
CA LEU A 133 2.69 14.93 14.36
C LEU A 133 1.55 14.77 15.37
N ASP A 134 0.63 13.82 15.13
CA ASP A 134 -0.58 13.68 15.92
C ASP A 134 -0.33 13.08 17.31
N TYR A 135 0.42 12.00 17.38
CA TYR A 135 0.64 11.27 18.63
C TYR A 135 1.86 11.76 19.42
N PHE A 136 2.93 12.16 18.74
CA PHE A 136 4.19 12.50 19.41
C PHE A 136 4.48 14.00 19.44
N GLY A 137 3.80 14.82 18.64
CA GLY A 137 3.96 16.27 18.60
C GLY A 137 5.38 16.69 18.24
N ILE A 138 6.01 16.03 17.28
CA ILE A 138 7.41 16.25 16.88
C ILE A 138 7.67 17.68 16.40
N ASP A 139 6.63 18.38 15.95
CA ASP A 139 6.69 19.78 15.52
C ASP A 139 6.79 20.78 16.68
N LYS A 140 6.57 20.32 17.91
CA LYS A 140 6.54 21.16 19.13
C LYS A 140 7.75 20.98 20.03
N LYS A 141 8.61 20.03 19.73
CA LYS A 141 9.76 19.67 20.56
C LYS A 141 10.83 18.95 19.77
N SER A 142 12.08 19.10 20.17
CA SER A 142 13.17 18.25 19.68
C SER A 142 12.92 16.81 20.07
N THR A 143 13.01 15.91 19.11
CA THR A 143 12.68 14.49 19.28
C THR A 143 13.86 13.64 18.82
N LEU A 144 14.33 12.74 19.69
CA LEU A 144 15.26 11.68 19.32
C LEU A 144 14.46 10.46 18.90
N PHE A 145 14.60 10.05 17.65
CA PHE A 145 14.02 8.81 17.12
C PHE A 145 15.09 7.70 17.14
N ILE A 146 14.78 6.59 17.80
CA ILE A 146 15.65 5.40 17.85
C ILE A 146 14.89 4.25 17.17
N ASP A 147 15.38 3.81 16.02
CA ASP A 147 14.81 2.66 15.32
C ASP A 147 15.45 1.37 15.84
N CYS A 148 14.65 0.60 16.57
CA CYS A 148 15.05 -0.70 17.11
C CYS A 148 14.61 -1.88 16.21
N PHE A 149 14.10 -1.60 15.03
CA PHE A 149 13.76 -2.63 14.05
C PHE A 149 15.03 -3.28 13.48
N ALA A 150 14.93 -4.55 13.11
CA ALA A 150 15.98 -5.20 12.35
C ALA A 150 16.09 -4.55 10.97
N LEU A 151 16.96 -3.56 10.82
CA LEU A 151 17.26 -2.90 9.56
C LEU A 151 17.97 -3.90 8.64
N GLY A 152 17.65 -3.86 7.39
CA GLY A 152 18.19 -4.75 6.36
C GLY A 152 17.23 -4.88 5.22
N VAL A 153 17.21 -6.05 4.58
CA VAL A 153 16.34 -6.31 3.41
C VAL A 153 14.86 -6.49 3.78
N TRP A 154 14.54 -6.59 5.05
CA TRP A 154 13.17 -6.79 5.53
C TRP A 154 12.29 -5.57 5.27
N ILE A 155 11.05 -5.82 4.86
CA ILE A 155 10.11 -4.76 4.51
C ILE A 155 9.90 -3.76 5.66
N GLY A 156 9.77 -4.23 6.89
CA GLY A 156 9.59 -3.36 8.07
C GLY A 156 10.76 -2.42 8.29
N GLY A 157 12.00 -2.93 8.29
CA GLY A 157 13.20 -2.13 8.50
C GLY A 157 13.44 -1.10 7.40
N MET A 158 13.25 -1.48 6.14
CA MET A 158 13.39 -0.55 5.00
C MET A 158 12.40 0.61 5.08
N PHE A 159 11.14 0.34 5.45
CA PHE A 159 10.14 1.38 5.62
C PHE A 159 10.46 2.31 6.79
N SER A 160 10.83 1.76 7.94
CA SER A 160 11.20 2.55 9.12
C SER A 160 12.37 3.50 8.84
N TYR A 161 13.40 3.00 8.16
CA TYR A 161 14.55 3.82 7.77
C TYR A 161 14.14 4.96 6.83
N GLN A 162 13.34 4.67 5.79
CA GLN A 162 12.90 5.70 4.84
C GLN A 162 12.03 6.77 5.51
N ALA A 163 11.13 6.35 6.41
CA ALA A 163 10.31 7.29 7.18
C ALA A 163 11.17 8.17 8.09
N ALA A 164 12.12 7.60 8.82
CA ALA A 164 13.02 8.35 9.68
C ALA A 164 13.87 9.36 8.91
N LYS A 165 14.40 8.94 7.75
CA LYS A 165 15.16 9.81 6.86
C LYS A 165 14.31 10.98 6.36
N TYR A 166 13.09 10.71 5.90
CA TYR A 166 12.16 11.75 5.44
C TYR A 166 11.82 12.77 6.53
N LEU A 167 11.63 12.29 7.77
CA LEU A 167 11.30 13.14 8.91
C LEU A 167 12.50 13.96 9.42
N SER A 168 13.74 13.59 9.08
CA SER A 168 14.95 14.30 9.48
C SER A 168 15.34 15.44 8.53
N ASP A 169 14.90 15.41 7.31
CA ASP A 169 15.16 16.41 6.26
C ASP A 169 14.14 17.56 6.33
#